data_4352bf7244f35ad3744bb00658fd3981
#
_entry.id   4352bf7244f35ad3744bb00658fd3981
#
_cell.length_a   1.000
_cell.length_b   1.000
_cell.length_c   1.000
_cell.angle_alpha   90.00
_cell.angle_beta   90.00
_cell.angle_gamma   90.00
#
_symmetry.space_group_name_H-M   'P 1'
#
loop_
_entity.id
_entity.type
_entity.pdbx_description
1 polymer ?
#
loop_
_entity_poly.entity_id
_entity_poly.type
_entity_poly.pdbx_seq_one_letter_code
_entity_poly.pdbx_strand_id
1 'polypeptide(L)'
;MIGGDEIFPWGIGALKDEPSNPRGGYHFLNFSDPENPVEEAIYQVPEAGSHNMWIVGDTLITGNYQGGLRIVDISGELLGDIYKQGREIGVYLSLHENGRIPNSPMVWGAQPYKEYIFFADMNSGLYCIVIENEEKTEAP
;
A
#
# COMPACT_ATOMS: atom_id res chain seq x y z
N MET A 1 -12.11 -9.10 -7.78
CA MET A 1 -12.41 -8.15 -6.67
C MET A 1 -11.17 -8.01 -5.80
N ILE A 2 -10.92 -6.82 -5.24
CA ILE A 2 -9.83 -6.64 -4.27
C ILE A 2 -10.45 -6.27 -2.93
N GLY A 3 -10.06 -6.96 -1.86
CA GLY A 3 -10.44 -6.69 -0.48
C GLY A 3 -9.20 -6.37 0.35
N GLY A 4 -9.29 -5.44 1.29
CA GLY A 4 -8.19 -5.09 2.19
C GLY A 4 -8.46 -5.57 3.61
N ASP A 5 -7.45 -6.11 4.25
CA ASP A 5 -7.40 -6.34 5.69
C ASP A 5 -6.82 -5.13 6.37
N GLU A 6 -7.58 -4.41 7.14
CA GLU A 6 -7.00 -3.39 7.99
C GLU A 6 -6.37 -4.02 9.23
N ILE A 7 -5.04 -4.01 9.31
CA ILE A 7 -4.32 -4.34 10.54
C ILE A 7 -3.46 -3.16 10.94
N PHE A 8 -3.84 -2.55 12.06
CA PHE A 8 -3.11 -1.44 12.63
C PHE A 8 -1.78 -1.93 13.24
N PRO A 9 -0.63 -1.27 12.94
CA PRO A 9 0.68 -1.73 13.40
C PRO A 9 0.84 -1.76 14.93
N TRP A 10 0.03 -0.99 15.63
CA TRP A 10 -0.01 -0.90 17.09
C TRP A 10 -1.12 -1.75 17.70
N GLY A 11 -1.65 -2.70 16.94
CA GLY A 11 -2.83 -3.47 17.31
C GLY A 11 -2.68 -4.30 18.58
N ILE A 12 -3.57 -5.23 18.76
CA ILE A 12 -3.72 -6.06 19.98
C ILE A 12 -2.39 -6.71 20.45
N GLY A 13 -1.43 -6.91 19.54
CA GLY A 13 -0.07 -7.37 19.86
C GLY A 13 0.76 -6.37 20.66
N ALA A 14 0.50 -5.06 20.56
CA ALA A 14 1.20 -4.03 21.32
C ALA A 14 0.91 -4.08 22.83
N LEU A 15 -0.11 -4.83 23.25
CA LEU A 15 -0.44 -5.05 24.65
C LEU A 15 0.36 -6.18 25.30
N LYS A 16 1.21 -6.85 24.55
CA LYS A 16 1.98 -7.98 25.02
C LYS A 16 3.40 -7.83 24.51
N ASP A 17 4.31 -7.27 25.12
CA ASP A 17 5.77 -7.22 24.88
C ASP A 17 6.34 -8.03 23.67
N GLU A 18 5.48 -8.49 22.77
CA GLU A 18 5.83 -9.15 21.53
C GLU A 18 5.84 -8.14 20.39
N PRO A 19 6.86 -8.17 19.51
CA PRO A 19 6.88 -7.32 18.33
C PRO A 19 5.60 -7.58 17.53
N SER A 20 4.77 -6.57 17.39
CA SER A 20 3.62 -6.63 16.50
C SER A 20 4.16 -6.90 15.10
N ASN A 21 3.83 -8.05 14.53
CA ASN A 21 4.11 -8.37 13.14
C ASN A 21 2.81 -8.17 12.36
N PRO A 22 2.48 -6.93 11.98
CA PRO A 22 1.25 -6.66 11.24
C PRO A 22 1.32 -7.39 9.91
N ARG A 23 0.22 -8.03 9.56
CA ARG A 23 0.11 -8.84 8.33
C ARG A 23 -1.07 -8.40 7.46
N GLY A 24 -1.47 -7.16 7.59
CA GLY A 24 -2.52 -6.61 6.74
C GLY A 24 -2.10 -6.63 5.27
N GLY A 25 -3.03 -6.96 4.40
CA GLY A 25 -2.77 -7.07 2.97
C GLY A 25 -3.98 -6.75 2.11
N TYR A 26 -3.79 -6.84 0.82
CA TYR A 26 -4.82 -6.65 -0.20
C TYR A 26 -5.00 -7.97 -0.95
N HIS A 27 -6.17 -8.56 -0.80
CA HIS A 27 -6.52 -9.87 -1.31
C HIS A 27 -7.19 -9.74 -2.68
N PHE A 28 -6.67 -10.43 -3.67
CA PHE A 28 -7.23 -10.49 -5.02
C PHE A 28 -8.08 -11.74 -5.16
N LEU A 29 -9.39 -11.54 -5.26
CA LEU A 29 -10.38 -12.59 -5.23
C LEU A 29 -11.03 -12.79 -6.60
N ASN A 30 -11.05 -14.02 -7.08
CA ASN A 30 -11.82 -14.42 -8.22
C ASN A 30 -13.25 -14.76 -7.79
N PHE A 31 -14.22 -14.06 -8.37
CA PHE A 31 -15.65 -14.24 -8.14
C PHE A 31 -16.38 -14.77 -9.39
N SER A 32 -15.68 -15.46 -10.29
CA SER A 32 -16.33 -16.09 -11.45
C SER A 32 -17.40 -17.09 -11.04
N ASP A 33 -17.21 -17.75 -9.91
CA ASP A 33 -18.23 -18.46 -9.17
C ASP A 33 -18.50 -17.73 -7.84
N PRO A 34 -19.61 -16.99 -7.72
CA PRO A 34 -19.90 -16.21 -6.50
C PRO A 34 -20.17 -17.08 -5.26
N GLU A 35 -20.54 -18.35 -5.46
CA GLU A 35 -20.78 -19.29 -4.34
C GLU A 35 -19.46 -19.88 -3.81
N ASN A 36 -18.40 -19.85 -4.62
CA ASN A 36 -17.08 -20.38 -4.28
C ASN A 36 -15.98 -19.39 -4.67
N PRO A 37 -15.86 -18.22 -4.01
CA PRO A 37 -14.79 -17.26 -4.30
C PRO A 37 -13.42 -17.85 -3.95
N VAL A 38 -12.44 -17.59 -4.80
CA VAL A 38 -11.05 -18.07 -4.63
C VAL A 38 -10.11 -16.89 -4.53
N GLU A 39 -9.24 -16.89 -3.50
CA GLU A 39 -8.12 -15.97 -3.46
C GLU A 39 -7.03 -16.45 -4.44
N GLU A 40 -6.69 -15.60 -5.41
CA GLU A 40 -5.67 -15.89 -6.41
C GLU A 40 -4.33 -15.25 -6.08
N ALA A 41 -4.36 -14.06 -5.48
CA ALA A 41 -3.16 -13.32 -5.13
C ALA A 41 -3.34 -12.47 -3.88
N ILE A 42 -2.22 -12.10 -3.28
CA ILE A 42 -2.15 -11.15 -2.17
C ILE A 42 -1.01 -10.16 -2.39
N TYR A 43 -1.24 -8.90 -2.10
CA TYR A 43 -0.19 -7.90 -1.95
C TYR A 43 -0.06 -7.53 -0.47
N GLN A 44 1.08 -7.81 0.12
CA GLN A 44 1.36 -7.55 1.54
C GLN A 44 2.76 -6.99 1.70
N VAL A 45 2.86 -5.77 2.23
CA VAL A 45 4.15 -5.17 2.59
C VAL A 45 4.63 -5.80 3.89
N PRO A 46 5.86 -6.39 3.94
CA PRO A 46 6.38 -6.98 5.17
C PRO A 46 6.42 -5.99 6.33
N GLU A 47 6.01 -6.45 7.50
CA GLU A 47 6.02 -5.68 8.75
C GLU A 47 5.21 -4.37 8.70
N ALA A 48 4.31 -4.24 7.75
CA ALA A 48 3.43 -3.10 7.60
C ALA A 48 1.97 -3.50 7.73
N GLY A 49 1.17 -2.59 8.27
CA GLY A 49 -0.28 -2.68 8.20
C GLY A 49 -0.78 -2.26 6.83
N SER A 50 -2.06 -2.42 6.58
CA SER A 50 -2.75 -1.96 5.38
C SER A 50 -3.97 -1.13 5.75
N HIS A 51 -4.34 -0.19 4.90
CA HIS A 51 -5.52 0.64 5.07
C HIS A 51 -6.25 0.83 3.74
N ASN A 52 -6.56 2.06 3.35
CA ASN A 52 -7.34 2.33 2.15
C ASN A 52 -6.57 2.08 0.86
N MET A 53 -7.30 1.73 -0.18
CA MET A 53 -6.78 1.50 -1.53
C MET A 53 -7.64 2.19 -2.58
N TRP A 54 -7.01 2.51 -3.71
CA TRP A 54 -7.64 2.96 -4.95
C TRP A 54 -7.09 2.18 -6.13
N ILE A 55 -7.93 1.98 -7.12
CA ILE A 55 -7.54 1.34 -8.39
C ILE A 55 -7.78 2.35 -9.50
N VAL A 56 -6.73 2.60 -10.28
CA VAL A 56 -6.78 3.45 -11.48
C VAL A 56 -6.17 2.67 -12.64
N GLY A 57 -7.00 2.21 -13.57
CA GLY A 57 -6.56 1.28 -14.61
C GLY A 57 -5.96 0.02 -14.00
N ASP A 58 -4.74 -0.30 -14.39
CA ASP A 58 -3.98 -1.44 -13.88
C ASP A 58 -3.03 -1.06 -12.72
N THR A 59 -3.36 -0.02 -11.99
CA THR A 59 -2.54 0.47 -10.89
C THR A 59 -3.33 0.45 -9.58
N LEU A 60 -2.78 -0.20 -8.55
CA LEU A 60 -3.26 -0.19 -7.19
C LEU A 60 -2.45 0.83 -6.38
N ILE A 61 -3.12 1.77 -5.73
CA ILE A 61 -2.53 2.82 -4.88
C ILE A 61 -3.02 2.60 -3.46
N THR A 62 -2.09 2.40 -2.52
CA THR A 62 -2.44 1.97 -1.16
C THR A 62 -1.71 2.73 -0.07
N GLY A 63 -2.39 2.95 1.07
CA GLY A 63 -1.78 3.37 2.32
C GLY A 63 -1.45 2.15 3.20
N ASN A 64 -0.23 2.06 3.68
CA ASN A 64 0.27 0.90 4.42
C ASN A 64 0.85 1.28 5.79
N TYR A 65 0.25 2.22 6.47
CA TYR A 65 0.72 2.73 7.76
C TYR A 65 2.22 3.03 7.73
N GLN A 66 3.02 2.34 8.54
CA GLN A 66 4.48 2.51 8.58
C GLN A 66 5.19 2.06 7.29
N GLY A 67 4.53 1.27 6.46
CA GLY A 67 4.99 0.93 5.12
C GLY A 67 4.91 2.08 4.12
N GLY A 68 4.23 3.18 4.47
CA GLY A 68 4.09 4.35 3.61
C GLY A 68 3.03 4.19 2.51
N LEU A 69 3.11 5.05 1.52
CA LEU A 69 2.32 4.95 0.29
C LEU A 69 2.99 3.95 -0.66
N ARG A 70 2.19 3.08 -1.27
CA ARG A 70 2.65 2.10 -2.26
C ARG A 70 1.84 2.23 -3.54
N ILE A 71 2.52 2.07 -4.67
CA ILE A 71 1.95 2.06 -6.00
C ILE A 71 2.37 0.75 -6.66
N VAL A 72 1.40 -0.04 -7.10
CA VAL A 72 1.61 -1.43 -7.51
C VAL A 72 1.01 -1.66 -8.88
N ASP A 73 1.76 -2.27 -9.77
CA ASP A 73 1.26 -2.77 -11.05
C ASP A 73 0.42 -4.04 -10.82
N ILE A 74 -0.84 -3.94 -11.18
CA ILE A 74 -1.81 -5.03 -11.12
C ILE A 74 -2.27 -5.48 -12.51
N SER A 75 -1.48 -5.19 -13.54
CA SER A 75 -1.75 -5.62 -14.91
C SER A 75 -1.55 -7.13 -15.11
N GLY A 76 -2.21 -7.68 -16.12
CA GLY A 76 -2.06 -9.08 -16.50
C GLY A 76 -2.59 -10.06 -15.46
N GLU A 77 -1.99 -11.25 -15.43
CA GLU A 77 -2.40 -12.31 -14.50
C GLU A 77 -1.85 -12.04 -13.09
N LEU A 78 -2.72 -12.15 -12.09
CA LEU A 78 -2.38 -11.93 -10.68
C LEU A 78 -2.46 -13.27 -9.94
N LEU A 79 -1.31 -13.81 -9.54
CA LEU A 79 -1.21 -15.07 -8.81
C LEU A 79 -0.22 -14.98 -7.64
N GLY A 80 -0.61 -15.51 -6.49
CA GLY A 80 0.27 -15.64 -5.34
C GLY A 80 0.71 -14.31 -4.72
N ASP A 81 1.97 -14.18 -4.37
CA ASP A 81 2.51 -13.02 -3.62
C ASP A 81 2.99 -11.92 -4.57
N ILE A 82 2.19 -10.88 -4.72
CA ILE A 82 2.44 -9.73 -5.64
C ILE A 82 3.66 -8.92 -5.18
N TYR A 83 3.88 -8.78 -3.87
CA TYR A 83 5.03 -8.07 -3.33
C TYR A 83 6.35 -8.78 -3.72
N LYS A 84 6.41 -10.09 -3.54
CA LYS A 84 7.59 -10.89 -3.91
C LYS A 84 7.85 -10.94 -5.41
N GLN A 85 6.85 -10.67 -6.24
CA GLN A 85 7.02 -10.55 -7.69
C GLN A 85 7.66 -9.22 -8.11
N GLY A 86 7.88 -8.29 -7.16
CA GLY A 86 8.50 -6.99 -7.46
C GLY A 86 7.60 -6.07 -8.28
N ARG A 87 6.29 -6.17 -8.12
CA ARG A 87 5.32 -5.35 -8.86
C ARG A 87 5.11 -3.95 -8.27
N GLU A 88 5.85 -3.57 -7.24
CA GLU A 88 5.85 -2.19 -6.77
C GLU A 88 6.54 -1.28 -7.80
N ILE A 89 5.81 -0.28 -8.30
CA ILE A 89 6.29 0.73 -9.25
C ILE A 89 6.53 2.08 -8.60
N GLY A 90 6.13 2.24 -7.34
CA GLY A 90 6.39 3.45 -6.58
C GLY A 90 6.22 3.23 -5.08
N VAL A 91 7.12 3.86 -4.32
CA VAL A 91 7.10 3.86 -2.85
C VAL A 91 7.38 5.27 -2.35
N TYR A 92 6.55 5.77 -1.44
CA TYR A 92 6.83 7.01 -0.75
C TYR A 92 6.69 6.83 0.76
N LEU A 93 7.77 7.09 1.47
CA LEU A 93 7.81 7.10 2.93
C LEU A 93 7.73 8.56 3.41
N SER A 94 6.66 8.90 4.11
CA SER A 94 6.43 10.23 4.68
C SER A 94 7.30 10.47 5.92
N LEU A 95 8.61 10.42 5.74
CA LEU A 95 9.57 10.69 6.80
C LEU A 95 9.59 12.18 7.12
N HIS A 96 9.27 12.53 8.36
CA HIS A 96 9.22 13.91 8.81
C HIS A 96 9.82 14.05 10.21
N GLU A 97 10.87 14.88 10.33
CA GLU A 97 11.59 15.06 11.60
C GLU A 97 10.71 15.64 12.71
N ASN A 98 9.75 16.50 12.34
CA ASN A 98 8.83 17.16 13.27
C ASN A 98 7.46 16.46 13.34
N GLY A 99 7.34 15.23 12.87
CA GLY A 99 6.15 14.40 13.10
C GLY A 99 5.95 14.13 14.59
N ARG A 100 4.76 13.71 14.98
CA ARG A 100 4.48 13.34 16.38
C ARG A 100 5.47 12.27 16.88
N ILE A 101 5.83 11.36 16.02
CA ILE A 101 6.96 10.43 16.19
C ILE A 101 7.94 10.74 15.06
N PRO A 102 9.15 11.21 15.32
CA PRO A 102 10.09 11.57 14.27
C PRO A 102 10.35 10.42 13.29
N ASN A 103 10.31 10.73 12.00
CA ASN A 103 10.64 9.82 10.90
C ASN A 103 9.85 8.48 10.89
N SER A 104 8.63 8.50 11.41
CA SER A 104 7.75 7.32 11.43
C SER A 104 6.54 7.55 10.53
N PRO A 105 6.52 7.00 9.32
CA PRO A 105 5.35 7.05 8.46
C PRO A 105 4.13 6.40 9.11
N MET A 106 2.94 6.94 8.82
CA MET A 106 1.68 6.39 9.27
C MET A 106 0.60 6.68 8.23
N VAL A 107 0.84 6.22 7.00
CA VAL A 107 -0.02 6.52 5.84
C VAL A 107 -1.32 5.75 5.94
N TRP A 108 -2.40 6.48 5.94
CA TRP A 108 -3.74 5.97 6.15
C TRP A 108 -4.52 5.81 4.85
N GLY A 109 -4.73 6.90 4.15
CA GLY A 109 -5.55 6.90 2.95
C GLY A 109 -4.86 7.62 1.80
N ALA A 110 -4.89 7.00 0.63
CA ALA A 110 -4.41 7.60 -0.59
C ALA A 110 -5.59 7.82 -1.54
N GLN A 111 -5.64 8.97 -2.20
CA GLN A 111 -6.67 9.32 -3.15
C GLN A 111 -6.06 9.94 -4.40
N PRO A 112 -6.08 9.25 -5.53
CA PRO A 112 -5.66 9.83 -6.80
C PRO A 112 -6.67 10.85 -7.30
N TYR A 113 -6.17 11.95 -7.85
CA TYR A 113 -6.95 12.96 -8.53
C TYR A 113 -6.13 13.58 -9.65
N LYS A 114 -6.53 13.36 -10.89
CA LYS A 114 -5.76 13.72 -12.09
C LYS A 114 -4.35 13.11 -12.02
N GLU A 115 -3.31 13.96 -12.19
CA GLU A 115 -1.89 13.59 -12.10
C GLU A 115 -1.36 13.53 -10.65
N TYR A 116 -2.18 13.88 -9.66
CA TYR A 116 -1.79 13.95 -8.26
C TYR A 116 -2.28 12.76 -7.46
N ILE A 117 -1.51 12.40 -6.44
CA ILE A 117 -1.97 11.50 -5.38
C ILE A 117 -1.93 12.28 -4.07
N PHE A 118 -3.10 12.47 -3.48
CA PHE A 118 -3.22 13.03 -2.13
C PHE A 118 -3.28 11.87 -1.14
N PHE A 119 -2.57 11.98 -0.04
CA PHE A 119 -2.68 10.99 1.02
C PHE A 119 -2.54 11.63 2.40
N ALA A 120 -3.20 11.01 3.38
CA ALA A 120 -3.12 11.41 4.77
C ALA A 120 -2.12 10.50 5.51
N ASP A 121 -1.24 11.14 6.26
CA ASP A 121 -0.37 10.50 7.22
C ASP A 121 -0.77 10.95 8.63
N MET A 122 -1.13 10.00 9.51
CA MET A 122 -1.60 10.30 10.88
C MET A 122 -0.53 10.96 11.74
N ASN A 123 0.74 10.79 11.39
CA ASN A 123 1.87 11.29 12.15
C ASN A 123 2.29 12.69 11.70
N SER A 124 2.18 13.00 10.42
CA SER A 124 2.80 14.20 9.83
C SER A 124 1.87 15.02 8.93
N GLY A 125 0.63 14.58 8.66
CA GLY A 125 -0.39 15.40 8.01
C GLY A 125 -0.74 14.99 6.57
N LEU A 126 -1.08 15.98 5.74
CA LEU A 126 -1.52 15.80 4.35
C LEU A 126 -0.36 15.98 3.37
N TYR A 127 -0.24 15.06 2.44
CA TYR A 127 0.74 15.08 1.36
C TYR A 127 0.06 15.12 0.00
N CYS A 128 0.76 15.69 -0.97
CA CYS A 128 0.42 15.67 -2.38
C CYS A 128 1.67 15.34 -3.17
N ILE A 129 1.63 14.27 -3.95
CA ILE A 129 2.74 13.84 -4.79
C ILE A 129 2.30 13.68 -6.24
N VAL A 130 3.28 13.64 -7.14
CA VAL A 130 3.13 13.31 -8.56
C VAL A 130 3.99 12.08 -8.85
N ILE A 131 3.50 11.19 -9.69
CA ILE A 131 4.31 10.10 -10.23
C ILE A 131 5.08 10.67 -11.42
N GLU A 132 6.38 10.86 -11.26
CA GLU A 132 7.25 11.19 -12.37
C GLU A 132 7.69 9.89 -13.05
N ASN A 133 7.28 9.71 -14.31
CA ASN A 133 7.88 8.67 -15.14
C ASN A 133 9.26 9.18 -15.54
N GLU A 134 10.32 8.50 -15.13
CA GLU A 134 11.63 8.72 -15.72
C GLU A 134 11.53 8.41 -17.23
N GLU A 135 11.44 9.44 -18.05
CA GLU A 135 11.74 9.26 -19.47
C GLU A 135 13.17 8.69 -19.53
N LYS A 136 13.30 7.48 -20.07
CA LYS A 136 14.60 6.92 -20.40
C LYS A 136 15.25 7.92 -21.36
N THR A 137 16.09 8.80 -20.84
CA THR A 137 17.02 9.58 -21.65
C THR A 137 17.93 8.55 -22.31
N GLU A 138 17.64 8.23 -23.57
CA GLU A 138 18.61 7.52 -24.39
C GLU A 138 19.89 8.37 -24.36
N ALA A 139 20.92 7.79 -23.76
CA ALA A 139 22.24 8.41 -23.76
C ALA A 139 22.71 8.56 -25.22
N PRO A 140 23.30 9.70 -25.57
CA PRO A 140 23.75 10.00 -26.91
C PRO A 140 24.86 9.04 -27.38
#